data_3447f505999a4ad483e947c2961e6e6b
#
_entry.id   3447f505999a4ad483e947c2961e6e6b
#
_cell.length_a   1.000
_cell.length_b   1.000
_cell.length_c   1.000
_cell.angle_alpha   90.00
_cell.angle_beta   90.00
_cell.angle_gamma   90.00
#
_symmetry.space_group_name_H-M   'P 1'
#
loop_
_entity.id
_entity.type
_entity.pdbx_description
1 polymer ?
#
loop_
_entity_poly.entity_id
_entity_poly.type
_entity_poly.pdbx_seq_one_letter_code
_entity_poly.pdbx_strand_id
1 'polypeptide(L)'
;MPAKDEFDPSAPQKEAAVFYGLFLRGHSPERLRQDIDVPRPLLAKWLKSPIYESPFKENLERLYRYRKQVLAIFEELVSNERLRARVQ
;
A
#
# COMPACT_ATOMS: atom_id res chain seq x y z
N MET A 1 14.54 -17.32 -14.95
CA MET A 1 13.42 -16.78 -14.26
C MET A 1 13.28 -15.30 -14.49
N PRO A 2 12.20 -14.88 -15.03
CA PRO A 2 12.03 -13.45 -15.23
C PRO A 2 12.01 -12.75 -13.91
N ALA A 3 12.48 -11.56 -13.92
CA ALA A 3 12.48 -10.74 -12.74
C ALA A 3 11.05 -10.47 -12.36
N LYS A 4 10.62 -11.04 -11.26
CA LYS A 4 9.28 -10.86 -10.80
C LYS A 4 8.99 -9.43 -10.44
N ASP A 5 10.03 -8.64 -10.31
CA ASP A 5 9.85 -7.25 -9.98
C ASP A 5 9.62 -6.40 -11.18
N GLU A 6 9.75 -7.00 -12.35
CA GLU A 6 9.45 -6.25 -13.52
C GLU A 6 7.99 -5.95 -13.54
N PHE A 7 7.51 -5.46 -14.56
CA PHE A 7 6.20 -4.93 -14.65
C PHE A 7 5.11 -5.96 -14.36
N ASP A 8 4.36 -5.76 -13.29
CA ASP A 8 3.15 -6.50 -12.98
C ASP A 8 2.00 -5.51 -12.92
N PRO A 9 1.16 -5.45 -13.95
CA PRO A 9 0.09 -4.44 -13.98
C PRO A 9 -0.91 -4.58 -12.84
N SER A 10 -0.99 -5.76 -12.22
CA SER A 10 -1.94 -5.95 -11.14
C SER A 10 -1.34 -5.66 -9.76
N ALA A 11 -0.04 -5.36 -9.69
CA ALA A 11 0.60 -5.15 -8.39
C ALA A 11 -0.03 -4.02 -7.59
N PRO A 12 -0.31 -2.83 -8.18
CA PRO A 12 -0.93 -1.78 -7.39
C PRO A 12 -2.29 -2.18 -6.83
N GLN A 13 -3.07 -2.93 -7.59
CA GLN A 13 -4.37 -3.38 -7.12
C GLN A 13 -4.24 -4.34 -5.96
N LYS A 14 -3.28 -5.25 -6.05
CA LYS A 14 -3.05 -6.22 -4.97
C LYS A 14 -2.61 -5.52 -3.69
N GLU A 15 -1.72 -4.56 -3.81
CA GLU A 15 -1.25 -3.82 -2.65
C GLU A 15 -2.38 -2.99 -2.04
N ALA A 16 -3.17 -2.34 -2.88
CA ALA A 16 -4.30 -1.56 -2.39
C ALA A 16 -5.31 -2.44 -1.68
N ALA A 17 -5.51 -3.67 -2.15
CA ALA A 17 -6.43 -4.60 -1.52
C ALA A 17 -5.98 -4.97 -0.11
N VAL A 18 -4.67 -5.07 0.12
CA VAL A 18 -4.15 -5.34 1.45
C VAL A 18 -4.52 -4.20 2.40
N PHE A 19 -4.30 -2.96 1.97
CA PHE A 19 -4.63 -1.81 2.80
C PHE A 19 -6.14 -1.67 3.00
N TYR A 20 -6.90 -1.97 1.97
CA TYR A 20 -8.35 -1.96 2.09
C TYR A 20 -8.83 -2.99 3.10
N GLY A 21 -8.22 -4.16 3.12
CA GLY A 21 -8.53 -5.18 4.12
C GLY A 21 -8.27 -4.68 5.53
N LEU A 22 -7.18 -3.93 5.72
CA LEU A 22 -6.90 -3.35 7.01
C LEU A 22 -7.94 -2.29 7.40
N PHE A 23 -8.37 -1.49 6.42
CA PHE A 23 -9.42 -0.52 6.66
C PHE A 23 -10.71 -1.22 7.12
N LEU A 24 -11.06 -2.33 6.48
CA LEU A 24 -12.26 -3.06 6.87
C LEU A 24 -12.16 -3.66 8.27
N ARG A 25 -10.94 -3.87 8.74
CA ARG A 25 -10.71 -4.37 10.10
C ARG A 25 -10.70 -3.27 11.15
N GLY A 26 -10.91 -2.02 10.73
CA GLY A 26 -11.01 -0.92 11.68
C GLY A 26 -9.83 0.02 11.73
N HIS A 27 -8.81 -0.18 10.87
CA HIS A 27 -7.69 0.75 10.83
C HIS A 27 -8.12 2.08 10.22
N SER A 28 -7.55 3.16 10.73
CA SER A 28 -7.88 4.49 10.27
C SER A 28 -7.43 4.70 8.82
N PRO A 29 -8.32 5.17 7.95
CA PRO A 29 -7.90 5.44 6.57
C PRO A 29 -6.83 6.52 6.48
N GLU A 30 -6.84 7.50 7.39
CA GLU A 30 -5.80 8.53 7.40
C GLU A 30 -4.44 7.91 7.69
N ARG A 31 -4.38 6.97 8.61
CA ARG A 31 -3.16 6.29 8.95
C ARG A 31 -2.69 5.44 7.78
N LEU A 32 -3.61 4.73 7.15
CA LEU A 32 -3.26 3.88 6.01
C LEU A 32 -2.76 4.69 4.83
N ARG A 33 -3.31 5.90 4.62
CA ARG A 33 -2.80 6.77 3.57
C ARG A 33 -1.34 7.13 3.81
N GLN A 34 -0.97 7.39 5.05
CA GLN A 34 0.41 7.69 5.38
C GLN A 34 1.31 6.48 5.19
N ASP A 35 0.77 5.29 5.47
CA ASP A 35 1.53 4.06 5.26
C ASP A 35 1.75 3.77 3.78
N ILE A 36 0.79 4.13 2.94
CA ILE A 36 0.92 3.93 1.50
C ILE A 36 1.88 4.96 0.89
N ASP A 37 1.68 6.23 1.20
CA ASP A 37 2.46 7.31 0.61
C ASP A 37 3.57 7.72 1.55
N VAL A 38 4.43 6.79 1.86
CA VAL A 38 5.51 7.01 2.81
C VAL A 38 6.55 7.95 2.22
N PRO A 39 7.04 8.92 2.99
CA PRO A 39 8.06 9.85 2.50
C PRO A 39 9.39 9.14 2.22
N ARG A 40 10.10 9.62 1.22
CA ARG A 40 11.35 9.01 0.83
C ARG A 40 12.38 8.88 1.96
N PRO A 41 12.58 9.91 2.80
CA PRO A 41 13.54 9.76 3.89
C PRO A 41 13.18 8.65 4.86
N LEU A 42 11.90 8.46 5.12
CA LEU A 42 11.46 7.41 6.02
C LEU A 42 11.67 6.04 5.40
N LEU A 43 11.39 5.91 4.11
CA LEU A 43 11.66 4.67 3.40
C LEU A 43 13.14 4.33 3.47
N ALA A 44 14.00 5.31 3.22
CA ALA A 44 15.45 5.08 3.28
C ALA A 44 15.88 4.60 4.65
N LYS A 45 15.29 5.17 5.69
CA LYS A 45 15.59 4.76 7.05
C LYS A 45 15.18 3.32 7.29
N TRP A 46 14.00 2.94 6.83
CA TRP A 46 13.54 1.57 7.00
C TRP A 46 14.40 0.57 6.25
N LEU A 47 14.83 0.93 5.04
CA LEU A 47 15.64 0.03 4.23
C LEU A 47 17.01 -0.23 4.86
N LYS A 48 17.50 0.71 5.66
CA LYS A 48 18.78 0.55 6.34
C LYS A 48 18.65 -0.15 7.69
N SER A 49 17.43 -0.33 8.17
CA SER A 49 17.22 -0.90 9.50
C SER A 49 17.55 -2.39 9.51
N PRO A 50 18.36 -2.85 10.47
CA PRO A 50 18.68 -4.28 10.57
C PRO A 50 17.54 -5.13 11.12
N ILE A 51 16.50 -4.49 11.67
CA ILE A 51 15.41 -5.26 12.24
C ILE A 51 14.43 -5.78 11.18
N TYR A 52 14.51 -5.28 9.95
CA TYR A 52 13.62 -5.73 8.89
C TYR A 52 14.34 -6.71 7.99
N GLU A 53 13.66 -7.80 7.64
CA GLU A 53 14.21 -8.82 6.78
C GLU A 53 14.13 -8.42 5.31
N SER A 54 14.95 -9.07 4.49
CA SER A 54 15.04 -8.75 3.09
C SER A 54 13.71 -8.81 2.35
N PRO A 55 12.87 -9.83 2.54
CA PRO A 55 11.60 -9.86 1.83
C PRO A 55 10.71 -8.66 2.16
N PHE A 56 10.74 -8.24 3.42
CA PHE A 56 9.95 -7.07 3.83
C PHE A 56 10.47 -5.82 3.13
N LYS A 57 11.81 -5.68 3.06
CA LYS A 57 12.41 -4.51 2.41
C LYS A 57 12.09 -4.47 0.92
N GLU A 58 12.09 -5.61 0.27
CA GLU A 58 11.73 -5.69 -1.14
C GLU A 58 10.29 -5.25 -1.36
N ASN A 59 9.41 -5.65 -0.46
CA ASN A 59 8.02 -5.25 -0.55
C ASN A 59 7.86 -3.75 -0.36
N LEU A 60 8.61 -3.18 0.56
CA LEU A 60 8.59 -1.74 0.78
C LEU A 60 9.01 -0.98 -0.45
N GLU A 61 10.07 -1.43 -1.11
CA GLU A 61 10.55 -0.77 -2.32
C GLU A 61 9.51 -0.84 -3.44
N ARG A 62 8.89 -2.00 -3.57
CA ARG A 62 7.87 -2.19 -4.60
C ARG A 62 6.68 -1.29 -4.33
N LEU A 63 6.21 -1.27 -3.09
CA LEU A 63 5.10 -0.43 -2.70
C LEU A 63 5.42 1.04 -2.94
N TYR A 64 6.63 1.44 -2.63
CA TYR A 64 7.04 2.82 -2.83
C TYR A 64 6.95 3.23 -4.31
N ARG A 65 7.38 2.33 -5.20
CA ARG A 65 7.33 2.61 -6.63
C ARG A 65 5.91 2.84 -7.12
N TYR A 66 4.96 2.10 -6.57
CA TYR A 66 3.57 2.17 -7.01
C TYR A 66 2.69 3.00 -6.09
N ARG A 67 3.29 3.69 -5.13
CA ARG A 67 2.50 4.30 -4.05
C ARG A 67 1.38 5.22 -4.53
N LYS A 68 1.63 5.98 -5.59
CA LYS A 68 0.58 6.88 -6.08
C LYS A 68 -0.60 6.10 -6.66
N GLN A 69 -0.31 5.02 -7.36
CA GLN A 69 -1.36 4.19 -7.92
C GLN A 69 -2.09 3.43 -6.81
N VAL A 70 -1.35 2.90 -5.86
CA VAL A 70 -1.94 2.20 -4.72
C VAL A 70 -2.85 3.14 -3.95
N LEU A 71 -2.40 4.35 -3.72
CA LEU A 71 -3.19 5.33 -2.98
C LEU A 71 -4.49 5.66 -3.72
N ALA A 72 -4.42 5.86 -5.03
CA ALA A 72 -5.60 6.18 -5.81
C ALA A 72 -6.63 5.04 -5.75
N ILE A 73 -6.17 3.80 -5.87
CA ILE A 73 -7.07 2.65 -5.81
C ILE A 73 -7.66 2.51 -4.41
N PHE A 74 -6.83 2.69 -3.39
CA PHE A 74 -7.29 2.60 -2.02
C PHE A 74 -8.37 3.65 -1.73
N GLU A 75 -8.15 4.89 -2.18
CA GLU A 75 -9.13 5.95 -1.96
C GLU A 75 -10.45 5.64 -2.63
N GLU A 76 -10.39 5.06 -3.82
CA GLU A 76 -11.61 4.68 -4.51
C GLU A 76 -12.36 3.59 -3.76
N LEU A 77 -11.64 2.59 -3.27
CA LEU A 77 -12.27 1.51 -2.51
C LEU A 77 -12.91 2.01 -1.23
N VAL A 78 -12.23 2.91 -0.51
CA VAL A 78 -12.75 3.47 0.73
C VAL A 78 -13.98 4.32 0.43
N SER A 79 -13.94 5.12 -0.62
CA SER A 79 -15.06 5.95 -1.03
C SER A 79 -16.28 5.10 -1.34
N ASN A 80 -16.07 4.02 -2.09
CA ASN A 80 -17.17 3.14 -2.47
C ASN A 80 -17.77 2.47 -1.24
N GLU A 81 -16.94 2.09 -0.29
CA GLU A 81 -17.43 1.47 0.93
C GLU A 81 -18.24 2.44 1.75
N ARG A 82 -17.81 3.70 1.85
CA ARG A 82 -18.53 4.72 2.58
C ARG A 82 -19.88 5.03 1.93
N LEU A 83 -19.92 5.06 0.60
CA LEU A 83 -21.16 5.28 -0.11
C LEU A 83 -22.12 4.12 0.12
N ARG A 84 -21.61 2.90 0.09
CA ARG A 84 -22.44 1.73 0.34
C ARG A 84 -23.05 1.77 1.73
N ALA A 85 -22.24 2.15 2.70
CA ALA A 85 -22.73 2.23 4.07
C ALA A 85 -23.81 3.29 4.23
N ARG A 86 -23.73 4.38 3.46
CA ARG A 86 -24.72 5.45 3.54
C ARG A 86 -26.04 5.06 2.93
N VAL A 87 -25.99 4.25 1.90
CA VAL A 87 -27.21 3.85 1.19
C VAL A 87 -28.03 2.87 2.01
N GLN A 88 -27.37 2.11 2.84
CA GLN A 88 -28.06 1.20 3.73
C GLN A 88 -28.58 1.94 4.94
#